data_89a401555d3de656fd326c33200b97da
#
_entry.id   89a401555d3de656fd326c33200b97da
#
_cell.length_a   1.000
_cell.length_b   1.000
_cell.length_c   1.000
_cell.angle_alpha   90.00
_cell.angle_beta   90.00
_cell.angle_gamma   90.00
#
_symmetry.space_group_name_H-M   'P 1'
#
loop_
_entity.id
_entity.type
_entity.pdbx_description
1 polymer ?
#
loop_
_entity_poly.entity_id
_entity_poly.type
_entity_poly.pdbx_seq_one_letter_code
_entity_poly.pdbx_strand_id
1 'polypeptide(L)'
;MNFIYKSKLFKQLIGVIGILVILAIGIPGAFNLFYLTPHFVKERYHQVMLNDVDFLASRLDWNLSKSLNDIVFLSQKIELSTPEKLKESGEAMDVFVRSSSIFTGGVVTDTEGIVKLFYSSPQGLLELKQKSNISYRDYIQAPLRSKQPYLSDVIKTSTSDASPVIFASNTVAENGQITGVLALSINLWNSSNIFNSLFQGFQAKKQGNLYVVDGAGIIIYHENREMVGKAISNQEILSYISEDKGSIADDISTEQGDITAAFGKLKNNNWVVVYEMSHKDIYAMSKVNMDMTVGTMLLVIALGLLVSVIFAQLIIKPLEEITLATEQVAAGDLNRQIDFKGHPDFQRVIQNFNIMTTNLKVQYRELEKLSLKDYLTGLANRRYFEQQFNLELDRACRLGHPSTLLMLDVDNFKNINDKFGHLEGDKALIALAKVLRDSVREMDLPVRFGGEEFLVMLPESSVERGRIVAEKIRERISEIRIISRKGNIMFTVSIGMTSTEQLEGVDGSGLESAGLSLLKQADDALYLAKSKGKNRVEAYQLS
;
A
#
# COMPACT_ATOMS: atom_id res chain seq x y z
N MET A 1 -7.02 8.74 -21.38
CA MET A 1 -6.00 8.69 -20.32
C MET A 1 -5.76 10.03 -19.61
N ASN A 2 -5.77 11.17 -20.31
CA ASN A 2 -5.51 12.50 -19.72
C ASN A 2 -6.59 13.08 -18.77
N PHE A 3 -7.81 12.56 -18.78
CA PHE A 3 -8.93 13.10 -17.98
C PHE A 3 -8.92 12.60 -16.52
N ILE A 4 -8.50 11.35 -16.32
CA ILE A 4 -8.46 10.71 -14.98
C ILE A 4 -7.46 11.42 -14.03
N TYR A 5 -6.36 11.94 -14.57
CA TYR A 5 -5.36 12.68 -13.78
C TYR A 5 -5.81 14.09 -13.35
N LYS A 6 -6.94 14.59 -13.88
CA LYS A 6 -7.47 15.92 -13.54
C LYS A 6 -8.49 15.89 -12.39
N SER A 7 -9.10 14.74 -12.10
CA SER A 7 -10.07 14.64 -11.00
C SER A 7 -9.41 14.92 -9.65
N LYS A 8 -9.95 15.89 -8.94
CA LYS A 8 -9.50 16.28 -7.58
C LYS A 8 -9.67 15.11 -6.62
N LEU A 9 -10.78 14.37 -6.75
CA LEU A 9 -11.11 13.21 -5.92
C LEU A 9 -10.12 12.06 -6.13
N PHE A 10 -9.75 11.77 -7.39
CA PHE A 10 -8.75 10.75 -7.74
C PHE A 10 -7.38 11.04 -7.11
N LYS A 11 -6.90 12.29 -7.24
CA LYS A 11 -5.63 12.71 -6.64
C LYS A 11 -5.64 12.63 -5.11
N GLN A 12 -6.75 13.05 -4.49
CA GLN A 12 -6.90 12.99 -3.04
C GLN A 12 -6.92 11.54 -2.53
N LEU A 13 -7.64 10.64 -3.22
CA LEU A 13 -7.72 9.24 -2.80
C LEU A 13 -6.38 8.50 -2.96
N ILE A 14 -5.70 8.68 -4.08
CA ILE A 14 -4.34 8.13 -4.25
C ILE A 14 -3.40 8.68 -3.18
N GLY A 15 -3.50 9.97 -2.88
CA GLY A 15 -2.73 10.59 -1.81
C GLY A 15 -3.02 9.96 -0.44
N VAL A 16 -4.29 9.80 -0.09
CA VAL A 16 -4.70 9.17 1.18
C VAL A 16 -4.26 7.71 1.26
N ILE A 17 -4.48 6.93 0.20
CA ILE A 17 -4.05 5.51 0.17
C ILE A 17 -2.52 5.42 0.20
N GLY A 18 -1.81 6.28 -0.52
CA GLY A 18 -0.35 6.36 -0.48
C GLY A 18 0.18 6.65 0.94
N ILE A 19 -0.44 7.61 1.63
CA ILE A 19 -0.12 7.93 3.03
C ILE A 19 -0.43 6.72 3.93
N LEU A 20 -1.57 6.08 3.78
CA LEU A 20 -1.93 4.89 4.57
C LEU A 20 -0.96 3.72 4.34
N VAL A 21 -0.52 3.49 3.11
CA VAL A 21 0.50 2.47 2.79
C VAL A 21 1.83 2.81 3.44
N ILE A 22 2.27 4.08 3.38
CA ILE A 22 3.50 4.54 4.04
C ILE A 22 3.39 4.40 5.57
N LEU A 23 2.26 4.78 6.17
CA LEU A 23 2.04 4.64 7.61
C LEU A 23 1.97 3.17 8.05
N ALA A 24 1.28 2.32 7.29
CA ALA A 24 1.07 0.92 7.65
C ALA A 24 2.30 0.03 7.41
N ILE A 25 3.14 0.35 6.44
CA ILE A 25 4.27 -0.49 6.03
C ILE A 25 5.60 0.24 6.21
N GLY A 26 5.65 1.51 5.84
CA GLY A 26 6.89 2.29 5.87
C GLY A 26 7.39 2.54 7.28
N ILE A 27 6.52 2.95 8.21
CA ILE A 27 6.91 3.21 9.60
C ILE A 27 7.30 1.92 10.33
N PRO A 28 6.48 0.83 10.34
CA PRO A 28 6.89 -0.43 10.95
C PRO A 28 8.11 -1.05 10.27
N GLY A 29 8.23 -0.93 8.94
CA GLY A 29 9.39 -1.39 8.19
C GLY A 29 10.66 -0.62 8.57
N ALA A 30 10.60 0.69 8.68
CA ALA A 30 11.70 1.52 9.13
C ALA A 30 12.07 1.22 10.59
N PHE A 31 11.08 1.08 11.47
CA PHE A 31 11.29 0.70 12.86
C PHE A 31 11.98 -0.67 12.98
N ASN A 32 11.52 -1.65 12.19
CA ASN A 32 12.17 -2.96 12.13
C ASN A 32 13.62 -2.84 11.65
N LEU A 33 13.86 -2.12 10.54
CA LEU A 33 15.18 -2.00 9.92
C LEU A 33 16.19 -1.27 10.79
N PHE A 34 15.79 -0.13 11.40
CA PHE A 34 16.71 0.75 12.12
C PHE A 34 16.79 0.47 13.64
N TYR A 35 15.79 -0.18 14.20
CA TYR A 35 15.73 -0.44 15.64
C TYR A 35 15.73 -1.92 15.98
N LEU A 36 14.76 -2.69 15.49
CA LEU A 36 14.63 -4.10 15.87
C LEU A 36 15.73 -4.98 15.28
N THR A 37 16.01 -4.86 13.98
CA THR A 37 17.00 -5.73 13.33
C THR A 37 18.40 -5.58 13.92
N PRO A 38 18.97 -4.38 14.13
CA PRO A 38 20.28 -4.23 14.77
C PRO A 38 20.30 -4.80 16.19
N HIS A 39 19.26 -4.54 16.97
CA HIS A 39 19.17 -5.03 18.35
C HIS A 39 19.09 -6.57 18.39
N PHE A 40 18.21 -7.19 17.61
CA PHE A 40 18.10 -8.65 17.53
C PHE A 40 19.35 -9.32 16.96
N VAL A 41 20.01 -8.68 15.99
CA VAL A 41 21.25 -9.18 15.42
C VAL A 41 22.31 -9.21 16.50
N LYS A 42 22.51 -8.11 17.23
CA LYS A 42 23.49 -8.01 18.33
C LYS A 42 23.22 -9.08 19.39
N GLU A 43 21.99 -9.16 19.91
CA GLU A 43 21.59 -10.14 20.93
C GLU A 43 21.82 -11.59 20.48
N ARG A 44 21.43 -11.91 19.22
CA ARG A 44 21.63 -13.23 18.66
C ARG A 44 23.10 -13.61 18.54
N TYR A 45 23.95 -12.67 18.12
CA TYR A 45 25.39 -12.91 18.03
C TYR A 45 26.03 -13.07 19.43
N HIS A 46 25.59 -12.32 20.44
CA HIS A 46 26.00 -12.52 21.82
C HIS A 46 25.76 -13.96 22.27
N GLN A 47 24.56 -14.47 22.07
CA GLN A 47 24.22 -15.85 22.44
C GLN A 47 25.05 -16.88 21.67
N VAL A 48 25.31 -16.65 20.39
CA VAL A 48 26.15 -17.54 19.58
C VAL A 48 27.61 -17.49 20.08
N MET A 49 28.18 -16.31 20.34
CA MET A 49 29.55 -16.16 20.83
C MET A 49 29.72 -16.81 22.23
N LEU A 50 28.77 -16.60 23.13
CA LEU A 50 28.75 -17.23 24.44
C LEU A 50 28.72 -18.76 24.35
N ASN A 51 27.81 -19.31 23.57
CA ASN A 51 27.72 -20.76 23.37
C ASN A 51 28.99 -21.33 22.75
N ASP A 52 29.64 -20.60 21.86
CA ASP A 52 30.86 -21.01 21.20
C ASP A 52 32.06 -21.06 22.18
N VAL A 53 32.24 -19.99 22.97
CA VAL A 53 33.34 -19.96 23.96
C VAL A 53 33.14 -20.98 25.07
N ASP A 54 31.89 -21.17 25.52
CA ASP A 54 31.57 -22.19 26.56
C ASP A 54 31.79 -23.61 26.03
N PHE A 55 31.41 -23.88 24.77
CA PHE A 55 31.67 -25.17 24.13
C PHE A 55 33.17 -25.41 24.00
N LEU A 56 33.93 -24.42 23.50
CA LEU A 56 35.36 -24.53 23.30
C LEU A 56 36.11 -24.65 24.64
N ALA A 57 35.74 -23.85 25.62
CA ALA A 57 36.32 -23.90 26.96
C ALA A 57 36.07 -25.25 27.61
N SER A 58 34.82 -25.76 27.56
CA SER A 58 34.48 -27.07 28.14
C SER A 58 35.23 -28.21 27.44
N ARG A 59 35.37 -28.15 26.13
CA ARG A 59 36.08 -29.18 25.35
C ARG A 59 37.59 -29.13 25.54
N LEU A 60 38.14 -27.92 25.66
CA LEU A 60 39.57 -27.73 26.02
C LEU A 60 39.83 -28.26 27.41
N ASP A 61 39.02 -27.90 28.39
CA ASP A 61 39.15 -28.34 29.79
C ASP A 61 39.08 -29.87 29.90
N TRP A 62 38.16 -30.51 29.17
CA TRP A 62 38.07 -31.98 29.09
C TRP A 62 39.34 -32.61 28.53
N ASN A 63 39.87 -32.08 27.38
CA ASN A 63 41.10 -32.60 26.78
C ASN A 63 42.31 -32.42 27.66
N LEU A 64 42.45 -31.26 28.32
CA LEU A 64 43.55 -31.01 29.26
C LEU A 64 43.46 -31.94 30.47
N SER A 65 42.27 -32.11 31.03
CA SER A 65 42.02 -33.01 32.16
C SER A 65 42.32 -34.47 31.78
N LYS A 66 41.91 -34.89 30.58
CA LYS A 66 42.25 -36.24 30.09
C LYS A 66 43.75 -36.42 29.94
N SER A 67 44.46 -35.45 29.33
CA SER A 67 45.93 -35.51 29.18
C SER A 67 46.64 -35.54 30.52
N LEU A 68 46.11 -34.81 31.51
CA LEU A 68 46.65 -34.83 32.88
C LEU A 68 46.48 -36.20 33.55
N ASN A 69 45.32 -36.81 33.41
CA ASN A 69 45.07 -38.19 33.91
C ASN A 69 45.95 -39.24 33.21
N ASP A 70 46.19 -39.09 31.91
CA ASP A 70 47.07 -39.98 31.18
C ASP A 70 48.50 -39.90 31.70
N ILE A 71 48.98 -38.72 32.10
CA ILE A 71 50.30 -38.54 32.71
C ILE A 71 50.34 -39.10 34.14
N VAL A 72 49.25 -38.91 34.91
CA VAL A 72 49.15 -39.55 36.26
C VAL A 72 49.28 -41.07 36.12
N PHE A 73 48.59 -41.68 35.13
CA PHE A 73 48.69 -43.12 34.88
C PHE A 73 50.14 -43.54 34.49
N LEU A 74 50.81 -42.78 33.60
CA LEU A 74 52.19 -43.08 33.24
C LEU A 74 53.13 -42.89 34.42
N SER A 75 52.98 -41.84 35.25
CA SER A 75 53.80 -41.53 36.36
C SER A 75 53.86 -42.64 37.46
N GLN A 76 52.73 -43.42 37.54
CA GLN A 76 52.65 -44.60 38.44
C GLN A 76 53.47 -45.79 37.92
N LYS A 77 53.89 -45.79 36.63
CA LYS A 77 54.73 -46.83 36.01
C LYS A 77 56.20 -46.47 35.96
N ILE A 78 56.53 -45.22 36.36
CA ILE A 78 57.91 -44.72 36.39
C ILE A 78 58.57 -45.06 37.73
N GLU A 79 59.63 -45.86 37.67
CA GLU A 79 60.37 -46.27 38.86
C GLU A 79 61.86 -45.91 38.69
N LEU A 80 62.39 -45.23 39.67
CA LEU A 80 63.74 -44.67 39.63
C LEU A 80 64.73 -45.41 40.57
N SER A 81 64.34 -46.54 41.15
CA SER A 81 65.08 -47.25 42.24
C SER A 81 66.35 -47.96 41.76
N THR A 82 66.36 -48.54 40.56
CA THR A 82 67.50 -49.26 40.02
C THR A 82 67.76 -48.89 38.54
N PRO A 83 68.99 -49.11 38.01
CA PRO A 83 69.26 -48.86 36.60
C PRO A 83 68.36 -49.65 35.63
N GLU A 84 67.99 -50.89 35.94
CA GLU A 84 67.08 -51.73 35.14
C GLU A 84 65.68 -51.09 35.15
N LYS A 85 65.16 -50.71 36.30
CA LYS A 85 63.83 -50.05 36.42
C LYS A 85 63.82 -48.69 35.70
N LEU A 86 64.90 -47.95 35.75
CA LEU A 86 65.06 -46.69 35.04
C LEU A 86 64.98 -46.89 33.50
N LYS A 87 65.60 -47.98 33.00
CA LYS A 87 65.56 -48.36 31.61
C LYS A 87 64.12 -48.73 31.21
N GLU A 88 63.45 -49.60 31.98
CA GLU A 88 62.02 -49.96 31.74
C GLU A 88 61.11 -48.72 31.75
N SER A 89 61.33 -47.82 32.66
CA SER A 89 60.64 -46.52 32.79
C SER A 89 60.86 -45.67 31.52
N GLY A 90 62.05 -45.65 30.95
CA GLY A 90 62.38 -44.95 29.74
C GLY A 90 61.65 -45.56 28.53
N GLU A 91 61.64 -46.91 28.44
CA GLU A 91 60.87 -47.58 27.35
C GLU A 91 59.38 -47.35 27.48
N ALA A 92 58.80 -47.37 28.67
CA ALA A 92 57.39 -47.03 28.89
C ALA A 92 57.06 -45.59 28.51
N MET A 93 57.95 -44.65 28.82
CA MET A 93 57.80 -43.25 28.40
C MET A 93 57.90 -43.09 26.88
N ASP A 94 58.82 -43.75 26.21
CA ASP A 94 58.97 -43.71 24.76
C ASP A 94 57.70 -44.25 24.04
N VAL A 95 57.26 -45.41 24.47
CA VAL A 95 56.03 -46.03 23.92
C VAL A 95 54.80 -45.09 24.12
N PHE A 96 54.67 -44.53 25.30
CA PHE A 96 53.57 -43.60 25.64
C PHE A 96 53.60 -42.35 24.79
N VAL A 97 54.75 -41.66 24.69
CA VAL A 97 54.86 -40.42 23.94
C VAL A 97 54.69 -40.67 22.46
N ARG A 98 55.22 -41.77 21.86
CA ARG A 98 55.01 -42.14 20.45
C ARG A 98 53.59 -42.52 20.13
N SER A 99 52.91 -43.21 21.07
CA SER A 99 51.49 -43.57 20.90
C SER A 99 50.53 -42.37 21.08
N SER A 100 50.94 -41.39 21.82
CA SER A 100 50.22 -40.16 22.07
C SER A 100 50.55 -39.13 20.99
N SER A 101 49.63 -38.78 20.15
CA SER A 101 49.84 -37.73 19.13
C SER A 101 50.00 -36.31 19.74
N ILE A 102 49.95 -36.18 21.04
CA ILE A 102 49.87 -34.90 21.77
C ILE A 102 51.24 -34.49 22.36
N PHE A 103 51.90 -35.40 23.00
CA PHE A 103 53.20 -35.10 23.69
C PHE A 103 54.36 -35.10 22.73
N THR A 104 55.26 -34.12 22.91
CA THR A 104 56.44 -33.95 22.01
C THR A 104 57.76 -34.08 22.75
N GLY A 105 57.76 -34.08 24.06
CA GLY A 105 58.95 -34.21 24.88
C GLY A 105 58.62 -34.41 26.35
N GLY A 106 59.65 -34.71 27.14
CA GLY A 106 59.48 -34.82 28.59
C GLY A 106 60.71 -35.11 29.34
N VAL A 107 60.59 -35.01 30.62
CA VAL A 107 61.65 -35.28 31.59
C VAL A 107 61.15 -36.08 32.79
N VAL A 108 62.01 -36.92 33.34
CA VAL A 108 61.76 -37.51 34.65
C VAL A 108 62.89 -37.05 35.58
N THR A 109 62.52 -36.55 36.77
CA THR A 109 63.47 -36.09 37.77
C THR A 109 63.33 -36.89 39.06
N ASP A 110 64.35 -36.89 39.90
CA ASP A 110 64.20 -37.27 41.30
C ASP A 110 63.51 -36.11 42.10
N THR A 111 63.40 -36.31 43.46
CA THR A 111 62.80 -35.32 44.35
C THR A 111 63.65 -34.05 44.54
N GLU A 112 64.97 -34.12 44.19
CA GLU A 112 65.85 -32.97 44.19
C GLU A 112 65.87 -32.21 42.84
N GLY A 113 65.06 -32.63 41.86
CA GLY A 113 64.95 -32.03 40.54
C GLY A 113 66.09 -32.38 39.59
N ILE A 114 66.91 -33.43 39.93
CA ILE A 114 67.96 -33.90 39.07
C ILE A 114 67.33 -34.78 37.93
N VAL A 115 67.57 -34.42 36.71
CA VAL A 115 67.01 -35.15 35.52
C VAL A 115 67.62 -36.52 35.44
N LYS A 116 66.74 -37.54 35.38
CA LYS A 116 67.15 -38.98 35.24
C LYS A 116 66.86 -39.48 33.81
N LEU A 117 65.75 -39.03 33.22
CA LEU A 117 65.41 -39.35 31.84
C LEU A 117 65.04 -38.06 31.10
N PHE A 118 65.43 -37.99 29.83
CA PHE A 118 65.04 -36.90 28.93
C PHE A 118 64.59 -37.48 27.56
N TYR A 119 63.41 -37.08 27.11
CA TYR A 119 62.82 -37.48 25.87
C TYR A 119 62.58 -36.27 24.98
N SER A 120 62.92 -36.38 23.70
CA SER A 120 62.62 -35.36 22.69
C SER A 120 62.17 -36.02 21.39
N SER A 121 60.98 -35.72 20.92
CA SER A 121 60.50 -36.18 19.61
C SER A 121 61.11 -35.31 18.50
N PRO A 122 61.59 -35.89 17.38
CA PRO A 122 61.51 -37.31 16.96
C PRO A 122 62.70 -38.17 17.43
N GLN A 123 63.64 -37.61 18.20
CA GLN A 123 64.91 -38.25 18.54
C GLN A 123 64.77 -39.39 19.54
N GLY A 124 63.67 -39.45 20.32
CA GLY A 124 63.43 -40.43 21.36
C GLY A 124 64.17 -40.11 22.68
N LEU A 125 64.46 -41.14 23.45
CA LEU A 125 65.21 -40.97 24.66
C LEU A 125 66.66 -40.54 24.37
N LEU A 126 67.08 -39.46 25.03
CA LEU A 126 68.40 -38.90 24.85
C LEU A 126 69.26 -39.18 26.10
N GLU A 127 70.52 -39.62 25.88
CA GLU A 127 71.49 -39.74 26.94
C GLU A 127 71.90 -38.37 27.43
N LEU A 128 71.82 -38.17 28.78
CA LEU A 128 72.21 -36.94 29.38
C LEU A 128 73.75 -36.94 29.59
N LYS A 129 74.45 -36.10 28.80
CA LYS A 129 75.89 -35.91 28.94
C LYS A 129 76.30 -35.25 30.26
N GLN A 130 75.38 -34.55 30.94
CA GLN A 130 75.56 -33.94 32.22
C GLN A 130 74.30 -34.01 33.09
N LYS A 131 74.44 -34.21 34.41
CA LYS A 131 73.29 -34.16 35.34
C LYS A 131 72.77 -32.72 35.42
N SER A 132 71.64 -32.46 34.76
CA SER A 132 70.98 -31.17 34.80
C SER A 132 70.02 -31.11 35.99
N ASN A 133 70.10 -30.05 36.79
CA ASN A 133 69.18 -29.78 37.88
C ASN A 133 68.19 -28.71 37.44
N ILE A 134 66.88 -29.06 37.43
CA ILE A 134 65.77 -28.21 37.03
C ILE A 134 64.77 -27.99 38.17
N SER A 135 65.25 -28.19 39.43
CA SER A 135 64.44 -28.00 40.67
C SER A 135 63.80 -26.63 40.77
N TYR A 136 64.38 -25.59 40.17
CA TYR A 136 63.85 -24.21 40.17
C TYR A 136 62.60 -24.02 39.29
N ARG A 137 62.23 -25.03 38.50
CA ARG A 137 61.07 -24.96 37.62
C ARG A 137 59.76 -25.25 38.38
N ASP A 138 58.74 -24.40 38.21
CA ASP A 138 57.45 -24.54 38.87
C ASP A 138 56.79 -25.88 38.59
N TYR A 139 56.86 -26.40 37.35
CA TYR A 139 56.29 -27.70 36.99
C TYR A 139 56.99 -28.89 37.68
N ILE A 140 58.14 -28.69 38.33
CA ILE A 140 58.80 -29.68 39.24
C ILE A 140 58.40 -29.42 40.69
N GLN A 141 58.41 -28.19 41.13
CA GLN A 141 58.11 -27.85 42.51
C GLN A 141 56.64 -27.99 42.90
N ALA A 142 55.73 -27.60 41.97
CA ALA A 142 54.28 -27.59 42.25
C ALA A 142 53.72 -28.99 42.56
N PRO A 143 54.01 -30.04 41.77
CA PRO A 143 53.55 -31.40 42.08
C PRO A 143 54.13 -31.93 43.40
N LEU A 144 55.42 -31.68 43.67
CA LEU A 144 56.09 -32.11 44.92
C LEU A 144 55.47 -31.49 46.16
N ARG A 145 55.07 -30.20 46.04
CA ARG A 145 54.48 -29.45 47.18
C ARG A 145 52.97 -29.80 47.34
N SER A 146 52.21 -29.78 46.26
CA SER A 146 50.75 -29.98 46.31
C SER A 146 50.34 -31.45 46.40
N LYS A 147 51.23 -32.36 46.01
CA LYS A 147 50.96 -33.79 45.79
C LYS A 147 49.85 -34.03 44.76
N GLN A 148 49.53 -33.03 43.91
CA GLN A 148 48.54 -33.06 42.86
C GLN A 148 49.23 -32.91 41.49
N PRO A 149 48.62 -33.43 40.42
CA PRO A 149 49.09 -33.15 39.09
C PRO A 149 49.05 -31.65 38.80
N TYR A 150 49.99 -31.19 37.97
CA TYR A 150 50.17 -29.77 37.67
C TYR A 150 50.18 -29.52 36.15
N LEU A 151 49.49 -28.49 35.73
CA LEU A 151 49.51 -27.95 34.38
C LEU A 151 50.20 -26.58 34.42
N SER A 152 51.27 -26.42 33.67
CA SER A 152 51.96 -25.12 33.61
C SER A 152 51.27 -24.16 32.67
N ASP A 153 51.51 -22.87 32.89
CA ASP A 153 51.34 -21.85 31.84
C ASP A 153 52.39 -22.04 30.73
N VAL A 154 52.34 -21.19 29.70
CA VAL A 154 53.27 -21.28 28.56
C VAL A 154 54.69 -20.96 29.02
N ILE A 155 55.61 -21.90 28.76
CA ILE A 155 57.00 -21.72 29.14
C ILE A 155 57.79 -21.23 27.90
N LYS A 156 58.47 -20.09 28.02
CA LYS A 156 59.42 -19.63 27.00
C LYS A 156 60.70 -20.44 27.13
N THR A 157 61.07 -21.17 26.08
CA THR A 157 62.32 -21.89 25.98
C THR A 157 63.37 -21.06 25.27
N SER A 158 64.62 -21.07 25.83
CA SER A 158 65.76 -20.33 25.23
C SER A 158 66.33 -20.92 23.95
N THR A 159 65.83 -22.06 23.54
CA THR A 159 66.49 -22.87 22.50
C THR A 159 65.61 -23.24 21.27
N SER A 160 64.34 -22.90 21.26
CA SER A 160 63.45 -23.17 20.11
C SER A 160 62.30 -22.20 20.03
N ASP A 161 61.76 -21.96 18.84
CA ASP A 161 60.51 -21.22 18.58
C ASP A 161 59.27 -21.92 19.19
N ALA A 162 59.45 -23.01 19.90
CA ALA A 162 58.37 -23.76 20.52
C ALA A 162 58.06 -23.19 21.90
N SER A 163 56.79 -22.87 22.12
CA SER A 163 56.27 -22.47 23.41
C SER A 163 55.47 -23.64 24.01
N PRO A 164 56.14 -24.52 24.78
CA PRO A 164 55.49 -25.69 25.33
C PRO A 164 54.64 -25.36 26.54
N VAL A 165 53.56 -26.13 26.69
CA VAL A 165 52.83 -26.27 27.98
C VAL A 165 53.25 -27.59 28.58
N ILE A 166 53.54 -27.60 29.88
CA ILE A 166 54.02 -28.76 30.60
C ILE A 166 52.94 -29.34 31.48
N PHE A 167 52.71 -30.62 31.33
CA PHE A 167 51.88 -31.43 32.22
C PHE A 167 52.85 -32.19 33.15
N ALA A 168 52.64 -32.10 34.43
CA ALA A 168 53.55 -32.78 35.40
C ALA A 168 52.75 -33.57 36.45
N SER A 169 53.29 -34.66 36.86
CA SER A 169 52.75 -35.50 37.93
C SER A 169 53.91 -36.14 38.73
N ASN A 170 53.68 -36.40 40.03
CA ASN A 170 54.60 -37.10 40.86
C ASN A 170 54.75 -38.57 40.44
N THR A 171 55.97 -39.06 40.42
CA THR A 171 56.24 -40.47 40.33
C THR A 171 56.23 -41.09 41.76
N VAL A 172 55.60 -42.25 41.88
CA VAL A 172 55.34 -42.86 43.20
C VAL A 172 55.86 -44.32 43.20
N ALA A 173 56.65 -44.67 44.17
CA ALA A 173 57.05 -46.06 44.36
C ALA A 173 55.91 -46.97 44.88
N GLU A 174 56.10 -48.29 44.85
CA GLU A 174 55.10 -49.27 45.31
C GLU A 174 54.61 -49.04 46.76
N ASN A 175 55.47 -48.48 47.60
CA ASN A 175 55.16 -48.14 48.98
C ASN A 175 54.41 -46.82 49.17
N GLY A 176 54.05 -46.13 48.08
CA GLY A 176 53.34 -44.85 48.15
C GLY A 176 54.27 -43.62 48.36
N GLN A 177 55.58 -43.81 48.42
CA GLN A 177 56.55 -42.72 48.58
C GLN A 177 56.79 -42.02 47.21
N ILE A 178 56.80 -40.67 47.23
CA ILE A 178 57.14 -39.89 46.01
C ILE A 178 58.63 -40.04 45.75
N THR A 179 58.99 -40.47 44.58
CA THR A 179 60.39 -40.72 44.15
C THR A 179 60.88 -39.65 43.15
N GLY A 180 60.03 -38.86 42.59
CA GLY A 180 60.38 -37.82 41.62
C GLY A 180 59.18 -37.20 40.94
N VAL A 181 59.42 -36.58 39.81
CA VAL A 181 58.40 -35.93 38.97
C VAL A 181 58.57 -36.35 37.46
N LEU A 182 57.50 -36.82 36.91
CA LEU A 182 57.36 -36.94 35.43
C LEU A 182 56.74 -35.62 34.92
N ALA A 183 57.37 -35.00 33.93
CA ALA A 183 56.87 -33.84 33.24
C ALA A 183 56.94 -34.05 31.75
N LEU A 184 55.77 -33.97 31.07
CA LEU A 184 55.65 -34.08 29.62
C LEU A 184 55.24 -32.77 29.00
N SER A 185 55.78 -32.46 27.81
CA SER A 185 55.48 -31.22 27.10
C SER A 185 54.61 -31.46 25.90
N ILE A 186 53.72 -30.57 25.62
CA ILE A 186 53.00 -30.44 24.34
C ILE A 186 53.54 -29.22 23.58
N ASN A 187 53.73 -29.37 22.28
CA ASN A 187 54.00 -28.23 21.42
C ASN A 187 52.69 -27.68 20.89
N LEU A 188 52.40 -26.42 21.21
CA LEU A 188 51.16 -25.73 20.86
C LEU A 188 50.92 -25.63 19.32
N TRP A 189 51.98 -25.83 18.53
CA TRP A 189 52.01 -25.64 17.08
C TRP A 189 52.01 -26.95 16.25
N ASN A 190 52.02 -28.09 16.89
CA ASN A 190 51.93 -29.34 16.20
C ASN A 190 50.49 -29.53 15.63
N SER A 191 50.38 -29.97 14.38
CA SER A 191 49.07 -30.21 13.75
C SER A 191 48.19 -31.23 14.48
N SER A 192 48.80 -32.11 15.26
CA SER A 192 48.12 -33.09 16.11
C SER A 192 47.73 -32.53 17.48
N ASN A 193 48.05 -31.29 17.76
CA ASN A 193 47.82 -30.67 19.07
C ASN A 193 46.34 -30.47 19.35
N ILE A 194 46.01 -30.54 20.62
CA ILE A 194 44.66 -30.28 21.16
C ILE A 194 44.08 -28.95 20.66
N PHE A 195 44.89 -27.90 20.67
CA PHE A 195 44.49 -26.56 20.26
C PHE A 195 44.21 -26.51 18.75
N ASN A 196 45.13 -26.99 17.91
CA ASN A 196 44.92 -26.98 16.46
C ASN A 196 43.67 -27.75 16.05
N SER A 197 43.44 -28.94 16.61
CA SER A 197 42.27 -29.75 16.31
C SER A 197 40.95 -29.09 16.67
N LEU A 198 40.93 -28.31 17.76
CA LEU A 198 39.73 -27.59 18.21
C LEU A 198 39.50 -26.29 17.44
N PHE A 199 40.56 -25.48 17.31
CA PHE A 199 40.43 -24.10 16.86
C PHE A 199 40.48 -23.93 15.33
N GLN A 200 41.28 -24.70 14.60
CA GLN A 200 41.28 -24.64 13.13
C GLN A 200 39.94 -25.00 12.53
N GLY A 201 39.27 -26.02 13.08
CA GLY A 201 37.91 -26.39 12.65
C GLY A 201 36.86 -25.33 12.94
N PHE A 202 37.07 -24.50 13.94
CA PHE A 202 36.21 -23.39 14.32
C PHE A 202 36.46 -22.17 13.44
N GLN A 203 37.72 -21.75 13.29
CA GLN A 203 38.10 -20.57 12.50
C GLN A 203 37.80 -20.71 11.00
N ALA A 204 37.94 -21.90 10.43
CA ALA A 204 37.60 -22.16 9.05
C ALA A 204 36.12 -21.90 8.71
N LYS A 205 35.24 -21.85 9.70
CA LYS A 205 33.80 -21.68 9.58
C LYS A 205 33.26 -20.34 10.05
N LYS A 206 34.05 -19.56 10.82
CA LYS A 206 33.59 -18.33 11.47
C LYS A 206 34.58 -17.20 11.27
N GLN A 207 34.06 -15.97 11.23
CA GLN A 207 34.82 -14.74 11.19
C GLN A 207 35.12 -14.30 12.65
N GLY A 208 36.27 -13.71 12.88
CA GLY A 208 36.67 -13.20 14.18
C GLY A 208 37.99 -13.82 14.70
N ASN A 209 38.54 -13.29 15.78
CA ASN A 209 39.76 -13.72 16.40
C ASN A 209 39.45 -14.64 17.59
N LEU A 210 40.06 -15.81 17.59
CA LEU A 210 39.91 -16.78 18.68
C LEU A 210 41.30 -17.09 19.27
N TYR A 211 41.44 -16.94 20.58
CA TYR A 211 42.68 -17.21 21.26
C TYR A 211 42.43 -17.68 22.70
N VAL A 212 43.46 -18.19 23.36
CA VAL A 212 43.44 -18.63 24.77
C VAL A 212 44.46 -17.86 25.54
N VAL A 213 44.07 -17.44 26.73
CA VAL A 213 44.97 -16.71 27.68
C VAL A 213 44.97 -17.36 29.05
N ASP A 214 46.00 -17.09 29.81
CA ASP A 214 46.03 -17.43 31.24
C ASP A 214 45.30 -16.38 32.10
N GLY A 215 45.20 -16.60 33.39
CA GLY A 215 44.54 -15.67 34.34
C GLY A 215 45.22 -14.32 34.46
N ALA A 216 46.46 -14.16 33.99
CA ALA A 216 47.20 -12.90 33.94
C ALA A 216 47.05 -12.18 32.58
N GLY A 217 46.33 -12.77 31.62
CA GLY A 217 46.15 -12.21 30.30
C GLY A 217 47.32 -12.49 29.34
N ILE A 218 48.17 -13.46 29.64
CA ILE A 218 49.23 -13.89 28.72
C ILE A 218 48.65 -14.85 27.72
N ILE A 219 48.89 -14.61 26.45
CA ILE A 219 48.35 -15.43 25.33
C ILE A 219 49.05 -16.79 25.31
N ILE A 220 48.29 -17.85 25.54
CA ILE A 220 48.70 -19.25 25.51
C ILE A 220 48.63 -19.81 24.10
N TYR A 221 47.55 -19.49 23.40
CA TYR A 221 47.34 -19.92 22.02
C TYR A 221 46.73 -18.77 21.21
N HIS A 222 47.27 -18.57 20.01
CA HIS A 222 46.79 -17.61 19.03
C HIS A 222 47.16 -18.11 17.63
N GLU A 223 46.31 -17.82 16.59
CA GLU A 223 46.62 -18.20 15.21
C GLU A 223 47.96 -17.57 14.74
N ASN A 224 48.16 -16.29 15.05
CA ASN A 224 49.43 -15.65 14.83
C ASN A 224 50.42 -16.06 15.95
N ARG A 225 51.44 -16.86 15.61
CA ARG A 225 52.45 -17.36 16.54
C ARG A 225 53.22 -16.28 17.30
N GLU A 226 53.37 -15.12 16.67
CA GLU A 226 54.12 -14.03 17.29
C GLU A 226 53.41 -13.44 18.53
N MET A 227 52.12 -13.72 18.67
CA MET A 227 51.32 -13.23 19.79
C MET A 227 51.46 -14.11 21.03
N VAL A 228 51.84 -15.37 20.88
CA VAL A 228 51.96 -16.31 22.02
C VAL A 228 53.03 -15.87 22.98
N GLY A 229 52.71 -15.90 24.28
CA GLY A 229 53.59 -15.44 25.36
C GLY A 229 53.64 -13.91 25.50
N LYS A 230 52.87 -13.16 24.75
CA LYS A 230 52.67 -11.72 24.95
C LYS A 230 51.42 -11.48 25.82
N ALA A 231 51.42 -10.40 26.56
CA ALA A 231 50.25 -9.94 27.29
C ALA A 231 49.27 -9.28 26.34
N ILE A 232 47.99 -9.43 26.60
CA ILE A 232 46.91 -8.67 25.90
C ILE A 232 47.15 -7.19 26.13
N SER A 233 47.15 -6.40 25.06
CA SER A 233 47.34 -4.94 25.13
C SER A 233 46.08 -4.18 25.52
N ASN A 234 44.90 -4.72 25.23
CA ASN A 234 43.63 -4.07 25.54
C ASN A 234 43.28 -4.23 27.02
N GLN A 235 43.28 -3.10 27.77
CA GLN A 235 43.03 -3.06 29.21
C GLN A 235 41.62 -3.46 29.59
N GLU A 236 40.64 -3.20 28.71
CA GLU A 236 39.25 -3.55 28.94
C GLU A 236 39.05 -5.06 28.89
N ILE A 237 39.58 -5.74 27.85
CA ILE A 237 39.57 -7.20 27.75
C ILE A 237 40.26 -7.81 28.96
N LEU A 238 41.44 -7.27 29.36
CA LEU A 238 42.18 -7.74 30.52
C LEU A 238 41.36 -7.65 31.81
N SER A 239 40.55 -6.59 31.97
CA SER A 239 39.67 -6.43 33.14
C SER A 239 38.58 -7.49 33.22
N TYR A 240 38.01 -7.91 32.09
CA TYR A 240 37.04 -9.01 32.06
C TYR A 240 37.64 -10.36 32.42
N ILE A 241 38.89 -10.59 32.04
CA ILE A 241 39.61 -11.82 32.38
C ILE A 241 39.98 -11.87 33.85
N SER A 242 40.59 -10.78 34.39
CA SER A 242 41.14 -10.74 35.74
C SER A 242 40.11 -10.50 36.84
N GLU A 243 39.08 -9.68 36.56
CA GLU A 243 38.08 -9.26 37.55
C GLU A 243 36.75 -10.05 37.43
N ASP A 244 36.69 -11.01 36.55
CA ASP A 244 35.50 -11.86 36.30
C ASP A 244 34.19 -11.03 36.06
N LYS A 245 34.31 -9.97 35.25
CA LYS A 245 33.24 -9.00 35.02
C LYS A 245 32.05 -9.55 34.23
N GLY A 246 32.16 -10.78 33.72
CA GLY A 246 31.11 -11.43 32.93
C GLY A 246 31.66 -12.17 31.72
N SER A 247 30.74 -12.83 31.01
CA SER A 247 31.10 -13.71 29.87
C SER A 247 31.08 -13.01 28.52
N ILE A 248 30.67 -11.73 28.44
CA ILE A 248 30.67 -10.94 27.21
C ILE A 248 30.95 -9.46 27.52
N ALA A 249 31.66 -8.81 26.64
CA ALA A 249 31.95 -7.38 26.66
C ALA A 249 31.65 -6.79 25.30
N ASP A 250 30.87 -5.72 25.27
CA ASP A 250 30.45 -5.03 24.05
C ASP A 250 31.16 -3.69 23.91
N ASP A 251 31.16 -3.24 22.66
CA ASP A 251 31.60 -1.89 22.28
C ASP A 251 33.03 -1.59 22.72
N ILE A 252 33.89 -2.64 22.82
CA ILE A 252 35.31 -2.48 23.15
C ILE A 252 36.00 -1.78 21.98
N SER A 253 36.56 -0.61 22.26
CA SER A 253 37.25 0.16 21.23
C SER A 253 38.66 -0.38 20.96
N THR A 254 38.98 -0.63 19.70
CA THR A 254 40.29 -1.02 19.22
C THR A 254 40.76 -0.12 18.07
N GLU A 255 42.04 -0.20 17.71
CA GLU A 255 42.58 0.54 16.55
C GLU A 255 41.90 0.20 15.24
N GLN A 256 41.25 -0.97 15.13
CA GLN A 256 40.56 -1.47 13.93
C GLN A 256 39.04 -1.24 13.95
N GLY A 257 38.53 -0.60 15.02
CA GLY A 257 37.10 -0.34 15.26
C GLY A 257 36.59 -1.07 16.50
N ASP A 258 35.29 -0.91 16.75
CA ASP A 258 34.68 -1.51 17.92
C ASP A 258 34.44 -3.01 17.73
N ILE A 259 34.68 -3.77 18.77
CA ILE A 259 34.54 -5.23 18.82
C ILE A 259 33.63 -5.65 19.97
N THR A 260 33.05 -6.84 19.83
CA THR A 260 32.44 -7.59 20.93
C THR A 260 33.35 -8.77 21.25
N ALA A 261 33.62 -9.00 22.53
CA ALA A 261 34.42 -10.12 23.00
C ALA A 261 33.62 -11.01 23.95
N ALA A 262 33.67 -12.33 23.71
CA ALA A 262 33.11 -13.34 24.63
C ALA A 262 34.20 -14.13 25.31
N PHE A 263 33.96 -14.51 26.57
CA PHE A 263 34.94 -15.12 27.48
C PHE A 263 34.40 -16.46 27.98
N GLY A 264 35.09 -17.56 27.68
CA GLY A 264 34.80 -18.90 28.21
C GLY A 264 35.90 -19.35 29.19
N LYS A 265 35.60 -19.38 30.47
CA LYS A 265 36.57 -19.76 31.52
C LYS A 265 36.64 -21.28 31.69
N LEU A 266 37.85 -21.83 31.76
CA LEU A 266 38.05 -23.24 32.05
C LEU A 266 37.79 -23.50 33.54
N LYS A 267 37.28 -24.68 33.85
CA LYS A 267 36.89 -25.05 35.25
C LYS A 267 38.08 -25.51 36.11
N ASN A 268 39.08 -26.14 35.50
CA ASN A 268 40.15 -26.80 36.20
C ASN A 268 41.44 -25.98 36.22
N ASN A 269 41.49 -24.85 35.53
CA ASN A 269 42.59 -23.91 35.57
C ASN A 269 42.06 -22.48 35.31
N ASN A 270 42.96 -21.47 35.41
CA ASN A 270 42.58 -20.06 35.23
C ASN A 270 42.66 -19.60 33.77
N TRP A 271 42.61 -20.52 32.79
CA TRP A 271 42.67 -20.16 31.40
C TRP A 271 41.29 -19.71 30.89
N VAL A 272 41.33 -18.79 29.94
CA VAL A 272 40.13 -18.22 29.35
C VAL A 272 40.23 -18.34 27.84
N VAL A 273 39.19 -18.88 27.20
CA VAL A 273 38.98 -18.82 25.75
C VAL A 273 38.36 -17.48 25.44
N VAL A 274 38.97 -16.70 24.57
CA VAL A 274 38.48 -15.39 24.16
C VAL A 274 38.12 -15.45 22.67
N TYR A 275 36.91 -15.02 22.34
CA TYR A 275 36.43 -14.90 20.98
C TYR A 275 36.01 -13.47 20.70
N GLU A 276 36.71 -12.79 19.79
CA GLU A 276 36.47 -11.41 19.40
C GLU A 276 35.86 -11.36 18.01
N MET A 277 34.87 -10.50 17.83
CA MET A 277 34.27 -10.23 16.54
C MET A 277 34.09 -8.72 16.33
N SER A 278 34.47 -8.21 15.16
CA SER A 278 34.27 -6.79 14.86
C SER A 278 32.79 -6.50 14.61
N HIS A 279 32.33 -5.33 15.01
CA HIS A 279 30.98 -4.88 14.71
C HIS A 279 30.71 -4.85 13.19
N LYS A 280 31.73 -4.51 12.40
CA LYS A 280 31.66 -4.54 10.95
C LYS A 280 31.31 -5.94 10.42
N ASP A 281 31.91 -6.99 11.02
CA ASP A 281 31.65 -8.37 10.60
C ASP A 281 30.27 -8.85 11.06
N ILE A 282 29.87 -8.50 12.28
CA ILE A 282 28.51 -8.76 12.79
C ILE A 282 27.44 -8.15 11.88
N TYR A 283 27.60 -6.89 11.49
CA TYR A 283 26.67 -6.22 10.60
C TYR A 283 26.77 -6.68 9.13
N ALA A 284 27.97 -7.02 8.66
CA ALA A 284 28.14 -7.56 7.30
C ALA A 284 27.37 -8.87 7.09
N MET A 285 27.35 -9.74 8.10
CA MET A 285 26.58 -10.99 8.06
C MET A 285 25.06 -10.75 8.05
N SER A 286 24.60 -9.63 8.63
CA SER A 286 23.19 -9.23 8.63
C SER A 286 22.76 -8.51 7.35
N LYS A 287 23.70 -8.01 6.55
CA LYS A 287 23.43 -7.19 5.36
C LYS A 287 22.52 -7.89 4.36
N VAL A 288 22.72 -9.16 4.12
CA VAL A 288 21.86 -9.96 3.20
C VAL A 288 20.40 -9.95 3.69
N ASN A 289 20.18 -10.12 5.00
CA ASN A 289 18.84 -10.07 5.58
C ASN A 289 18.24 -8.65 5.52
N MET A 290 19.06 -7.62 5.70
CA MET A 290 18.64 -6.23 5.54
C MET A 290 18.24 -5.92 4.11
N ASP A 291 19.03 -6.32 3.12
CA ASP A 291 18.74 -6.12 1.70
C ASP A 291 17.45 -6.86 1.29
N MET A 292 17.22 -8.07 1.78
CA MET A 292 15.97 -8.81 1.58
C MET A 292 14.77 -8.09 2.22
N THR A 293 14.94 -7.55 3.43
CA THR A 293 13.88 -6.80 4.11
C THR A 293 13.52 -5.52 3.37
N VAL A 294 14.51 -4.76 2.91
CA VAL A 294 14.29 -3.57 2.08
C VAL A 294 13.63 -3.95 0.76
N GLY A 295 14.08 -5.01 0.10
CA GLY A 295 13.50 -5.49 -1.16
C GLY A 295 12.04 -5.90 -1.01
N THR A 296 11.70 -6.64 0.04
CA THR A 296 10.30 -7.03 0.32
C THR A 296 9.43 -5.82 0.66
N MET A 297 9.93 -4.86 1.42
CA MET A 297 9.22 -3.62 1.74
C MET A 297 8.92 -2.80 0.48
N LEU A 298 9.89 -2.63 -0.41
CA LEU A 298 9.70 -1.93 -1.69
C LEU A 298 8.69 -2.66 -2.59
N LEU A 299 8.76 -3.99 -2.65
CA LEU A 299 7.80 -4.81 -3.40
C LEU A 299 6.37 -4.62 -2.89
N VAL A 300 6.15 -4.66 -1.58
CA VAL A 300 4.82 -4.48 -0.98
C VAL A 300 4.28 -3.06 -1.21
N ILE A 301 5.13 -2.04 -1.12
CA ILE A 301 4.76 -0.65 -1.44
C ILE A 301 4.35 -0.55 -2.93
N ALA A 302 5.13 -1.11 -3.84
CA ALA A 302 4.81 -1.10 -5.27
C ALA A 302 3.48 -1.82 -5.57
N LEU A 303 3.25 -2.98 -4.93
CA LEU A 303 2.01 -3.72 -5.05
C LEU A 303 0.80 -2.93 -4.49
N GLY A 304 0.96 -2.27 -3.36
CA GLY A 304 -0.06 -1.41 -2.76
C GLY A 304 -0.44 -0.23 -3.66
N LEU A 305 0.55 0.41 -4.28
CA LEU A 305 0.32 1.48 -5.27
C LEU A 305 -0.39 0.95 -6.52
N LEU A 306 -0.01 -0.23 -7.02
CA LEU A 306 -0.68 -0.86 -8.15
C LEU A 306 -2.14 -1.16 -7.85
N VAL A 307 -2.43 -1.77 -6.70
CA VAL A 307 -3.80 -2.05 -6.24
C VAL A 307 -4.59 -0.76 -6.09
N SER A 308 -3.99 0.31 -5.55
CA SER A 308 -4.62 1.63 -5.43
C SER A 308 -5.03 2.21 -6.80
N VAL A 309 -4.18 2.10 -7.81
CA VAL A 309 -4.49 2.56 -9.18
C VAL A 309 -5.63 1.74 -9.78
N ILE A 310 -5.60 0.41 -9.63
CA ILE A 310 -6.66 -0.47 -10.12
C ILE A 310 -8.00 -0.14 -9.44
N PHE A 311 -7.98 0.02 -8.11
CA PHE A 311 -9.17 0.37 -7.33
C PHE A 311 -9.76 1.72 -7.76
N ALA A 312 -8.89 2.73 -7.97
CA ALA A 312 -9.30 4.03 -8.45
C ALA A 312 -9.97 3.96 -9.84
N GLN A 313 -9.47 3.14 -10.74
CA GLN A 313 -10.08 2.95 -12.07
C GLN A 313 -11.40 2.19 -12.02
N LEU A 314 -11.51 1.18 -11.16
CA LEU A 314 -12.70 0.34 -11.08
C LEU A 314 -13.87 0.98 -10.33
N ILE A 315 -13.61 1.86 -9.38
CA ILE A 315 -14.64 2.43 -8.50
C ILE A 315 -14.86 3.92 -8.75
N ILE A 316 -13.80 4.72 -8.81
CA ILE A 316 -13.94 6.18 -8.89
C ILE A 316 -14.47 6.63 -10.25
N LYS A 317 -13.97 6.04 -11.33
CA LYS A 317 -14.38 6.44 -12.68
C LYS A 317 -15.88 6.27 -12.92
N PRO A 318 -16.50 5.11 -12.63
CA PRO A 318 -17.96 4.99 -12.80
C PRO A 318 -18.75 5.92 -11.88
N LEU A 319 -18.30 6.14 -10.66
CA LEU A 319 -18.96 7.03 -9.71
C LEU A 319 -18.94 8.49 -10.18
N GLU A 320 -17.82 8.95 -10.75
CA GLU A 320 -17.67 10.29 -11.29
C GLU A 320 -18.57 10.48 -12.53
N GLU A 321 -18.68 9.48 -13.41
CA GLU A 321 -19.58 9.52 -14.55
C GLU A 321 -21.06 9.60 -14.15
N ILE A 322 -21.44 8.82 -13.11
CA ILE A 322 -22.81 8.88 -12.56
C ILE A 322 -23.08 10.26 -11.95
N THR A 323 -22.14 10.81 -11.20
CA THR A 323 -22.27 12.13 -10.57
C THR A 323 -22.46 13.22 -11.62
N LEU A 324 -21.59 13.27 -12.63
CA LEU A 324 -21.68 14.26 -13.71
C LEU A 324 -22.98 14.14 -14.49
N ALA A 325 -23.42 12.91 -14.80
CA ALA A 325 -24.69 12.70 -15.48
C ALA A 325 -25.87 13.14 -14.62
N THR A 326 -25.82 12.90 -13.31
CA THR A 326 -26.87 13.34 -12.37
C THR A 326 -26.95 14.86 -12.30
N GLU A 327 -25.81 15.56 -12.26
CA GLU A 327 -25.75 17.03 -12.30
C GLU A 327 -26.33 17.60 -13.60
N GLN A 328 -26.05 16.97 -14.75
CA GLN A 328 -26.61 17.38 -16.04
C GLN A 328 -28.12 17.18 -16.10
N VAL A 329 -28.62 16.05 -15.60
CA VAL A 329 -30.06 15.79 -15.51
C VAL A 329 -30.74 16.80 -14.56
N ALA A 330 -30.13 17.12 -13.43
CA ALA A 330 -30.62 18.13 -12.51
C ALA A 330 -30.63 19.55 -13.12
N ALA A 331 -29.72 19.84 -14.04
CA ALA A 331 -29.69 21.08 -14.82
C ALA A 331 -30.70 21.10 -15.99
N GLY A 332 -31.48 20.01 -16.19
CA GLY A 332 -32.54 19.93 -17.19
C GLY A 332 -32.20 19.12 -18.44
N ASP A 333 -31.00 18.60 -18.60
CA ASP A 333 -30.65 17.74 -19.74
C ASP A 333 -31.11 16.30 -19.51
N LEU A 334 -32.39 16.06 -19.83
CA LEU A 334 -33.02 14.73 -19.77
C LEU A 334 -32.59 13.78 -20.92
N ASN A 335 -31.71 14.21 -21.83
CA ASN A 335 -31.22 13.38 -22.92
C ASN A 335 -29.95 12.63 -22.57
N ARG A 336 -29.33 13.00 -21.44
CA ARG A 336 -28.08 12.38 -21.01
C ARG A 336 -28.29 10.92 -20.65
N GLN A 337 -27.56 10.04 -21.33
CA GLN A 337 -27.42 8.61 -21.01
C GLN A 337 -25.96 8.29 -20.74
N ILE A 338 -25.73 7.32 -19.85
CA ILE A 338 -24.39 6.84 -19.50
C ILE A 338 -24.16 5.53 -20.26
N ASP A 339 -23.11 5.49 -21.10
CA ASP A 339 -22.62 4.24 -21.70
C ASP A 339 -21.35 3.82 -20.96
N PHE A 340 -21.48 2.84 -20.08
CA PHE A 340 -20.39 2.33 -19.26
C PHE A 340 -20.28 0.82 -19.39
N LYS A 341 -19.06 0.37 -19.75
CA LYS A 341 -18.68 -1.05 -19.79
C LYS A 341 -17.69 -1.33 -18.67
N GLY A 342 -18.17 -1.89 -17.56
CA GLY A 342 -17.35 -2.17 -16.38
C GLY A 342 -17.97 -3.25 -15.49
N HIS A 343 -17.71 -3.16 -14.20
CA HIS A 343 -18.20 -4.14 -13.21
C HIS A 343 -19.75 -4.24 -13.23
N PRO A 344 -20.34 -5.46 -13.13
CA PRO A 344 -21.78 -5.68 -13.22
C PRO A 344 -22.62 -4.83 -12.27
N ASP A 345 -22.15 -4.57 -11.05
CA ASP A 345 -22.89 -3.78 -10.07
C ASP A 345 -23.05 -2.32 -10.53
N PHE A 346 -22.02 -1.73 -11.10
CA PHE A 346 -22.10 -0.38 -11.69
C PHE A 346 -22.96 -0.36 -12.96
N GLN A 347 -22.88 -1.39 -13.79
CA GLN A 347 -23.75 -1.51 -14.96
C GLN A 347 -25.23 -1.49 -14.55
N ARG A 348 -25.59 -2.18 -13.47
CA ARG A 348 -26.95 -2.22 -12.93
C ARG A 348 -27.43 -0.86 -12.42
N VAL A 349 -26.57 -0.13 -11.72
CA VAL A 349 -26.87 1.24 -11.26
C VAL A 349 -27.08 2.17 -12.46
N ILE A 350 -26.21 2.10 -13.46
CA ILE A 350 -26.27 2.92 -14.67
C ILE A 350 -27.51 2.58 -15.51
N GLN A 351 -27.87 1.32 -15.65
CA GLN A 351 -29.10 0.92 -16.31
C GLN A 351 -30.34 1.50 -15.63
N ASN A 352 -30.39 1.41 -14.28
CA ASN A 352 -31.49 2.00 -13.51
C ASN A 352 -31.54 3.53 -13.65
N PHE A 353 -30.38 4.19 -13.67
CA PHE A 353 -30.29 5.63 -13.94
C PHE A 353 -30.84 5.98 -15.33
N ASN A 354 -30.43 5.25 -16.38
CA ASN A 354 -30.90 5.49 -17.74
C ASN A 354 -32.42 5.23 -17.91
N ILE A 355 -32.96 4.23 -17.21
CA ILE A 355 -34.40 3.96 -17.17
C ILE A 355 -35.11 5.12 -16.46
N MET A 356 -34.62 5.57 -15.34
CA MET A 356 -35.19 6.68 -14.57
C MET A 356 -35.24 7.97 -15.40
N THR A 357 -34.14 8.33 -16.06
CA THR A 357 -34.06 9.54 -16.90
C THR A 357 -35.02 9.44 -18.10
N THR A 358 -35.17 8.26 -18.71
CA THR A 358 -36.12 8.01 -19.79
C THR A 358 -37.57 8.21 -19.32
N ASN A 359 -37.92 7.64 -18.17
CA ASN A 359 -39.26 7.79 -17.59
C ASN A 359 -39.55 9.26 -17.23
N LEU A 360 -38.59 9.95 -16.64
CA LEU A 360 -38.71 11.38 -16.30
C LEU A 360 -38.96 12.22 -17.57
N LYS A 361 -38.24 11.94 -18.64
CA LYS A 361 -38.43 12.60 -19.94
C LYS A 361 -39.84 12.37 -20.52
N VAL A 362 -40.36 11.15 -20.41
CA VAL A 362 -41.72 10.83 -20.87
C VAL A 362 -42.75 11.60 -20.06
N GLN A 363 -42.64 11.58 -18.72
CA GLN A 363 -43.56 12.31 -17.84
C GLN A 363 -43.53 13.83 -18.09
N TYR A 364 -42.31 14.38 -18.29
CA TYR A 364 -42.17 15.81 -18.60
C TYR A 364 -42.87 16.18 -19.91
N ARG A 365 -42.75 15.37 -20.96
CA ARG A 365 -43.45 15.57 -22.25
C ARG A 365 -44.96 15.44 -22.12
N GLU A 366 -45.47 14.53 -21.30
CA GLU A 366 -46.89 14.41 -21.03
C GLU A 366 -47.44 15.63 -20.30
N LEU A 367 -46.74 16.12 -19.27
CA LEU A 367 -47.09 17.37 -18.60
C LEU A 367 -47.08 18.57 -19.56
N GLU A 368 -46.09 18.65 -20.45
CA GLU A 368 -46.02 19.68 -21.46
C GLU A 368 -47.23 19.63 -22.43
N LYS A 369 -47.60 18.43 -22.87
CA LYS A 369 -48.81 18.25 -23.72
C LYS A 369 -50.10 18.66 -23.03
N LEU A 370 -50.24 18.33 -21.73
CA LEU A 370 -51.40 18.75 -20.92
C LEU A 370 -51.44 20.27 -20.72
N SER A 371 -50.32 20.95 -20.71
CA SER A 371 -50.21 22.40 -20.63
C SER A 371 -50.48 23.17 -21.92
N LEU A 372 -50.74 22.50 -23.09
CA LEU A 372 -50.95 23.11 -24.40
C LEU A 372 -52.41 23.22 -24.80
N LYS A 373 -53.33 22.70 -23.99
CA LYS A 373 -54.79 22.79 -24.22
C LYS A 373 -55.47 23.67 -23.18
N ASP A 374 -56.56 24.32 -23.61
CA ASP A 374 -57.46 25.01 -22.66
C ASP A 374 -58.30 23.98 -21.92
N TYR A 375 -58.33 24.07 -20.63
CA TYR A 375 -58.99 23.10 -19.73
C TYR A 375 -60.50 23.07 -19.87
N LEU A 376 -61.16 24.21 -20.23
CA LEU A 376 -62.59 24.31 -20.36
C LEU A 376 -63.08 23.78 -21.71
N THR A 377 -62.44 24.21 -22.77
CA THR A 377 -62.92 23.97 -24.16
C THR A 377 -62.22 22.79 -24.86
N GLY A 378 -61.06 22.35 -24.35
CA GLY A 378 -60.24 21.31 -24.93
C GLY A 378 -59.59 21.70 -26.28
N LEU A 379 -59.72 22.96 -26.72
CA LEU A 379 -58.98 23.54 -27.84
C LEU A 379 -57.52 23.77 -27.47
N ALA A 380 -56.70 24.07 -28.46
CA ALA A 380 -55.36 24.60 -28.22
C ALA A 380 -55.48 25.90 -27.37
N ASN A 381 -54.51 26.12 -26.47
CA ASN A 381 -54.44 27.37 -25.72
C ASN A 381 -53.51 28.38 -26.45
N ARG A 382 -53.45 29.59 -25.90
CA ARG A 382 -52.59 30.66 -26.39
C ARG A 382 -51.13 30.26 -26.53
N ARG A 383 -50.58 29.49 -25.58
CA ARG A 383 -49.18 29.06 -25.62
C ARG A 383 -48.89 28.11 -26.79
N TYR A 384 -49.80 27.19 -27.08
CA TYR A 384 -49.70 26.31 -28.24
C TYR A 384 -49.82 27.08 -29.56
N PHE A 385 -50.74 28.05 -29.62
CA PHE A 385 -50.89 28.93 -30.78
C PHE A 385 -49.59 29.68 -31.06
N GLU A 386 -48.97 30.35 -30.08
CA GLU A 386 -47.74 31.10 -30.25
C GLU A 386 -46.59 30.23 -30.80
N GLN A 387 -46.52 28.96 -30.38
CA GLN A 387 -45.54 28.00 -30.90
C GLN A 387 -45.80 27.61 -32.36
N GLN A 388 -47.05 27.34 -32.72
CA GLN A 388 -47.42 26.88 -34.07
C GLN A 388 -47.50 28.04 -35.07
N PHE A 389 -47.90 29.22 -34.60
CA PHE A 389 -48.07 30.39 -35.44
C PHE A 389 -46.78 30.83 -36.13
N ASN A 390 -45.68 30.89 -35.39
CA ASN A 390 -44.39 31.25 -35.95
C ASN A 390 -43.88 30.21 -36.98
N LEU A 391 -44.11 28.91 -36.72
CA LEU A 391 -43.75 27.85 -37.64
C LEU A 391 -44.55 27.90 -38.94
N GLU A 392 -45.86 28.17 -38.86
CA GLU A 392 -46.73 28.24 -40.01
C GLU A 392 -46.52 29.53 -40.80
N LEU A 393 -46.22 30.62 -40.13
CA LEU A 393 -45.89 31.88 -40.79
C LEU A 393 -44.59 31.75 -41.62
N ASP A 394 -43.52 31.12 -41.03
CA ASP A 394 -42.29 30.80 -41.73
C ASP A 394 -42.54 29.88 -42.95
N ARG A 395 -43.43 28.89 -42.80
CA ARG A 395 -43.84 28.00 -43.88
C ARG A 395 -44.59 28.74 -45.00
N ALA A 396 -45.54 29.59 -44.63
CA ALA A 396 -46.32 30.40 -45.55
C ALA A 396 -45.42 31.32 -46.39
N CYS A 397 -44.49 32.01 -45.74
CA CYS A 397 -43.51 32.89 -46.39
C CYS A 397 -42.57 32.13 -47.33
N ARG A 398 -42.07 30.97 -46.93
CA ARG A 398 -41.13 30.16 -47.76
C ARG A 398 -41.80 29.52 -48.97
N LEU A 399 -43.03 29.02 -48.80
CA LEU A 399 -43.72 28.30 -49.87
C LEU A 399 -44.59 29.22 -50.75
N GLY A 400 -44.80 30.45 -50.36
CA GLY A 400 -45.71 31.38 -51.05
C GLY A 400 -47.16 30.97 -50.92
N HIS A 401 -47.52 30.14 -49.94
CA HIS A 401 -48.89 29.72 -49.73
C HIS A 401 -49.59 30.65 -48.74
N PRO A 402 -50.75 31.22 -49.03
CA PRO A 402 -51.44 32.13 -48.14
C PRO A 402 -51.97 31.41 -46.92
N SER A 403 -51.81 32.01 -45.70
CA SER A 403 -52.44 31.55 -44.47
C SER A 403 -53.37 32.64 -43.95
N THR A 404 -54.58 32.27 -43.54
CA THR A 404 -55.59 33.21 -43.03
C THR A 404 -55.71 33.02 -41.49
N LEU A 405 -55.74 34.14 -40.78
CA LEU A 405 -56.00 34.19 -39.37
C LEU A 405 -57.35 34.78 -39.08
N LEU A 406 -58.19 34.07 -38.33
CA LEU A 406 -59.47 34.55 -37.84
C LEU A 406 -59.35 34.85 -36.34
N MET A 407 -59.75 36.02 -35.86
CA MET A 407 -59.94 36.38 -34.48
C MET A 407 -61.41 36.53 -34.20
N LEU A 408 -61.89 35.81 -33.18
CA LEU A 408 -63.30 35.73 -32.85
C LEU A 408 -63.52 36.15 -31.41
N ASP A 409 -64.66 36.80 -31.18
CA ASP A 409 -65.08 37.19 -29.82
C ASP A 409 -66.58 37.00 -29.69
N VAL A 410 -66.99 36.51 -28.50
CA VAL A 410 -68.45 36.26 -28.27
C VAL A 410 -69.15 37.57 -27.96
N ASP A 411 -70.11 37.89 -28.86
CA ASP A 411 -70.88 39.13 -28.73
C ASP A 411 -71.68 39.20 -27.43
N ASN A 412 -71.43 40.27 -26.61
CA ASN A 412 -72.09 40.53 -25.33
C ASN A 412 -71.96 39.40 -24.30
N PHE A 413 -70.83 38.69 -24.29
CA PHE A 413 -70.58 37.55 -23.39
C PHE A 413 -70.78 37.91 -21.91
N LYS A 414 -70.39 39.09 -21.51
CA LYS A 414 -70.67 39.61 -20.16
C LYS A 414 -72.16 39.56 -19.82
N ASN A 415 -73.05 39.97 -20.74
CA ASN A 415 -74.51 39.92 -20.53
C ASN A 415 -75.01 38.47 -20.35
N ILE A 416 -74.39 37.50 -21.01
CA ILE A 416 -74.72 36.09 -20.83
C ILE A 416 -74.36 35.68 -19.40
N ASN A 417 -73.17 36.01 -18.94
CA ASN A 417 -72.72 35.72 -17.59
C ASN A 417 -73.56 36.40 -16.52
N ASP A 418 -73.89 37.69 -16.71
CA ASP A 418 -74.66 38.46 -15.75
C ASP A 418 -76.10 37.94 -15.64
N LYS A 419 -76.71 37.53 -16.73
CA LYS A 419 -78.09 37.05 -16.77
C LYS A 419 -78.25 35.59 -16.36
N PHE A 420 -77.37 34.72 -16.83
CA PHE A 420 -77.49 33.26 -16.70
C PHE A 420 -76.53 32.66 -15.68
N GLY A 421 -75.44 33.34 -15.35
CA GLY A 421 -74.37 32.89 -14.48
C GLY A 421 -73.21 32.32 -15.24
N HIS A 422 -71.98 32.32 -14.62
CA HIS A 422 -70.74 31.91 -15.23
C HIS A 422 -70.74 30.45 -15.73
N LEU A 423 -71.40 29.51 -15.02
CA LEU A 423 -71.53 28.13 -15.48
C LEU A 423 -72.26 27.96 -16.84
N GLU A 424 -73.24 28.85 -17.08
CA GLU A 424 -73.94 28.85 -18.34
C GLU A 424 -73.13 29.58 -19.44
N GLY A 425 -72.36 30.60 -19.06
CA GLY A 425 -71.35 31.18 -19.96
C GLY A 425 -70.29 30.18 -20.38
N ASP A 426 -69.82 29.34 -19.48
CA ASP A 426 -68.87 28.26 -19.78
C ASP A 426 -69.46 27.26 -20.81
N LYS A 427 -70.74 26.92 -20.71
CA LYS A 427 -71.43 26.08 -21.71
C LYS A 427 -71.47 26.75 -23.09
N ALA A 428 -71.63 28.09 -23.13
CA ALA A 428 -71.57 28.82 -24.40
C ALA A 428 -70.19 28.74 -25.05
N LEU A 429 -69.11 28.89 -24.25
CA LEU A 429 -67.71 28.75 -24.71
C LEU A 429 -67.42 27.32 -25.18
N ILE A 430 -67.91 26.29 -24.46
CA ILE A 430 -67.78 24.88 -24.86
C ILE A 430 -68.51 24.61 -26.17
N ALA A 431 -69.74 25.16 -26.32
CA ALA A 431 -70.51 25.00 -27.56
C ALA A 431 -69.83 25.68 -28.76
N LEU A 432 -69.29 26.91 -28.54
CA LEU A 432 -68.52 27.61 -29.56
C LEU A 432 -67.26 26.81 -29.95
N ALA A 433 -66.51 26.31 -29.00
CA ALA A 433 -65.32 25.50 -29.24
C ALA A 433 -65.67 24.24 -30.08
N LYS A 434 -66.82 23.61 -29.83
CA LYS A 434 -67.29 22.48 -30.60
C LYS A 434 -67.55 22.89 -32.03
N VAL A 435 -68.23 24.02 -32.25
CA VAL A 435 -68.48 24.54 -33.60
C VAL A 435 -67.19 24.86 -34.34
N LEU A 436 -66.22 25.47 -33.69
CA LEU A 436 -64.92 25.74 -34.27
C LEU A 436 -64.25 24.43 -34.72
N ARG A 437 -64.20 23.43 -33.87
CA ARG A 437 -63.60 22.12 -34.18
C ARG A 437 -64.28 21.42 -35.34
N ASP A 438 -65.64 21.45 -35.39
CA ASP A 438 -66.43 20.78 -36.37
C ASP A 438 -66.51 21.56 -37.71
N SER A 439 -66.04 22.80 -37.77
CA SER A 439 -66.12 23.68 -38.95
C SER A 439 -64.80 23.79 -39.71
N VAL A 440 -63.71 23.37 -39.11
CA VAL A 440 -62.36 23.48 -39.65
C VAL A 440 -61.77 22.11 -40.04
N ARG A 441 -60.70 22.09 -40.83
CA ARG A 441 -59.97 20.89 -41.25
C ARG A 441 -59.01 20.44 -40.19
N GLU A 442 -58.43 19.24 -40.32
CA GLU A 442 -57.43 18.68 -39.39
C GLU A 442 -56.16 19.53 -39.33
N MET A 443 -55.76 20.18 -40.43
CA MET A 443 -54.63 21.06 -40.52
C MET A 443 -54.86 22.45 -39.95
N ASP A 444 -56.11 22.87 -39.74
CA ASP A 444 -56.49 24.16 -39.20
C ASP A 444 -56.37 24.13 -37.67
N LEU A 445 -56.03 25.26 -37.07
CA LEU A 445 -55.76 25.34 -35.63
C LEU A 445 -56.78 26.25 -34.94
N PRO A 446 -57.85 25.67 -34.36
CA PRO A 446 -58.77 26.41 -33.49
C PRO A 446 -58.15 26.51 -32.06
N VAL A 447 -58.17 27.73 -31.52
CA VAL A 447 -57.49 28.12 -30.27
C VAL A 447 -58.45 28.92 -29.39
N ARG A 448 -58.41 28.68 -28.08
CA ARG A 448 -58.95 29.66 -27.12
C ARG A 448 -57.82 30.58 -26.69
N PHE A 449 -57.88 31.84 -27.11
CA PHE A 449 -56.78 32.80 -26.95
C PHE A 449 -56.88 33.55 -25.63
N GLY A 450 -58.06 33.82 -25.15
CA GLY A 450 -58.37 34.51 -23.89
C GLY A 450 -59.74 34.12 -23.34
N GLY A 451 -60.26 34.81 -22.36
CA GLY A 451 -61.54 34.55 -21.71
C GLY A 451 -62.69 34.15 -22.66
N GLU A 452 -63.11 35.08 -23.53
CA GLU A 452 -64.18 34.91 -24.55
C GLU A 452 -63.65 35.03 -25.99
N GLU A 453 -62.28 35.08 -26.12
CA GLU A 453 -61.59 35.29 -27.37
C GLU A 453 -61.07 33.96 -27.90
N PHE A 454 -61.27 33.73 -29.21
CA PHE A 454 -60.81 32.55 -29.94
C PHE A 454 -60.04 32.97 -31.16
N LEU A 455 -59.13 32.14 -31.59
CA LEU A 455 -58.39 32.26 -32.84
C LEU A 455 -58.61 31.01 -33.67
N VAL A 456 -58.65 31.16 -34.98
CA VAL A 456 -58.54 30.04 -35.90
C VAL A 456 -57.49 30.38 -36.96
N MET A 457 -56.46 29.57 -37.02
CA MET A 457 -55.46 29.66 -38.05
C MET A 457 -55.78 28.69 -39.16
N LEU A 458 -55.83 29.17 -40.37
CA LEU A 458 -56.19 28.42 -41.59
C LEU A 458 -54.97 28.38 -42.51
N PRO A 459 -54.09 27.36 -42.39
CA PRO A 459 -52.97 27.19 -43.33
C PRO A 459 -53.46 26.99 -44.74
N GLU A 460 -52.63 27.40 -45.72
CA GLU A 460 -52.90 27.23 -47.17
C GLU A 460 -54.29 27.73 -47.59
N SER A 461 -54.74 28.84 -47.00
CA SER A 461 -56.05 29.45 -47.24
C SER A 461 -55.92 30.93 -47.58
N SER A 462 -56.46 31.32 -48.77
CA SER A 462 -56.56 32.73 -49.15
C SER A 462 -57.62 33.47 -48.36
N VAL A 463 -57.63 34.80 -48.40
CA VAL A 463 -58.68 35.64 -47.78
C VAL A 463 -60.08 35.19 -48.13
N GLU A 464 -60.35 34.84 -49.40
CA GLU A 464 -61.68 34.42 -49.89
C GLU A 464 -62.08 33.08 -49.22
N ARG A 465 -61.18 32.09 -49.21
CA ARG A 465 -61.41 30.81 -48.52
C ARG A 465 -61.63 30.97 -47.06
N GLY A 466 -60.76 31.78 -46.39
CA GLY A 466 -60.91 32.13 -44.99
C GLY A 466 -62.27 32.76 -44.68
N ARG A 467 -62.78 33.63 -45.55
CA ARG A 467 -64.07 34.25 -45.39
C ARG A 467 -65.19 33.21 -45.40
N ILE A 468 -65.14 32.22 -46.32
CA ILE A 468 -66.13 31.15 -46.36
C ILE A 468 -66.18 30.37 -45.08
N VAL A 469 -64.98 30.04 -44.48
CA VAL A 469 -64.91 29.34 -43.21
C VAL A 469 -65.42 30.23 -42.07
N ALA A 470 -65.03 31.51 -42.05
CA ALA A 470 -65.48 32.46 -41.04
C ALA A 470 -67.00 32.66 -41.02
N GLU A 471 -67.63 32.83 -42.20
CA GLU A 471 -69.09 32.94 -42.32
C GLU A 471 -69.79 31.65 -41.88
N LYS A 472 -69.27 30.48 -42.29
CA LYS A 472 -69.80 29.18 -41.84
C LYS A 472 -69.77 29.06 -40.35
N ILE A 473 -68.66 29.47 -39.66
CA ILE A 473 -68.56 29.47 -38.24
C ILE A 473 -69.55 30.42 -37.59
N ARG A 474 -69.64 31.66 -38.06
CA ARG A 474 -70.58 32.69 -37.61
C ARG A 474 -72.02 32.21 -37.67
N GLU A 475 -72.45 31.69 -38.82
CA GLU A 475 -73.81 31.19 -39.02
C GLU A 475 -74.13 30.04 -38.08
N ARG A 476 -73.28 29.03 -38.03
CA ARG A 476 -73.48 27.88 -37.11
C ARG A 476 -73.53 28.28 -35.63
N ILE A 477 -72.77 29.28 -35.20
CA ILE A 477 -72.80 29.77 -33.83
C ILE A 477 -74.15 30.53 -33.60
N SER A 478 -74.61 31.33 -34.51
CA SER A 478 -75.88 32.05 -34.37
C SER A 478 -77.12 31.12 -34.28
N GLU A 479 -77.00 29.88 -34.75
CA GLU A 479 -78.06 28.86 -34.67
C GLU A 479 -77.98 28.07 -33.31
N ILE A 480 -76.97 28.24 -32.53
CA ILE A 480 -76.82 27.52 -31.26
C ILE A 480 -77.92 27.96 -30.25
N ARG A 481 -78.55 26.97 -29.70
CA ARG A 481 -79.51 27.17 -28.58
C ARG A 481 -79.14 26.31 -27.43
N ILE A 482 -78.67 26.94 -26.32
CA ILE A 482 -78.37 26.27 -25.09
C ILE A 482 -79.52 26.41 -24.13
N ILE A 483 -80.09 25.28 -23.72
CA ILE A 483 -81.22 25.25 -22.79
C ILE A 483 -80.67 25.48 -21.35
N SER A 484 -81.07 26.55 -20.71
CA SER A 484 -80.80 26.88 -19.35
C SER A 484 -82.04 26.95 -18.48
N ARG A 485 -81.92 26.79 -17.17
CA ARG A 485 -83.04 26.94 -16.24
C ARG A 485 -83.70 28.33 -16.29
N LYS A 486 -82.98 29.34 -16.76
CA LYS A 486 -83.41 30.74 -16.84
C LYS A 486 -83.88 31.15 -18.26
N GLY A 487 -84.02 30.19 -19.17
CA GLY A 487 -84.41 30.41 -20.57
C GLY A 487 -83.27 29.95 -21.52
N ASN A 488 -83.58 30.07 -22.84
CA ASN A 488 -82.64 29.70 -23.87
C ASN A 488 -81.52 30.76 -24.01
N ILE A 489 -80.30 30.32 -24.11
CA ILE A 489 -79.13 31.17 -24.39
C ILE A 489 -78.92 31.08 -25.93
N MET A 490 -78.93 32.22 -26.57
CA MET A 490 -78.54 32.43 -27.93
C MET A 490 -77.47 33.49 -27.95
N PHE A 491 -76.43 33.30 -28.72
CA PHE A 491 -75.34 34.24 -28.84
C PHE A 491 -74.78 34.26 -30.27
N THR A 492 -74.06 35.31 -30.56
CA THR A 492 -73.39 35.48 -31.84
C THR A 492 -71.93 35.73 -31.63
N VAL A 493 -71.17 35.69 -32.66
CA VAL A 493 -69.72 36.04 -32.61
C VAL A 493 -69.43 37.09 -33.70
N SER A 494 -68.57 38.01 -33.36
CA SER A 494 -67.93 38.89 -34.34
C SER A 494 -66.59 38.29 -34.72
N ILE A 495 -66.22 38.36 -35.97
CA ILE A 495 -65.03 37.76 -36.56
C ILE A 495 -64.24 38.80 -37.33
N GLY A 496 -62.98 39.04 -36.94
CA GLY A 496 -62.02 39.78 -37.71
C GLY A 496 -61.06 38.80 -38.43
N MET A 497 -60.72 39.09 -39.64
CA MET A 497 -59.85 38.20 -40.44
C MET A 497 -58.77 39.00 -41.16
N THR A 498 -57.61 38.36 -41.29
CA THR A 498 -56.48 38.83 -42.12
C THR A 498 -55.78 37.63 -42.78
N SER A 499 -54.95 37.89 -43.77
CA SER A 499 -54.16 36.85 -44.43
C SER A 499 -52.71 37.30 -44.63
N THR A 500 -51.80 36.34 -44.71
CA THR A 500 -50.42 36.60 -45.11
C THR A 500 -50.28 37.24 -46.48
N GLU A 501 -51.30 37.17 -47.33
CA GLU A 501 -51.35 37.90 -48.62
C GLU A 501 -51.33 39.42 -48.45
N GLN A 502 -51.68 39.92 -47.27
CA GLN A 502 -51.68 41.35 -46.90
C GLN A 502 -50.40 41.84 -46.29
N LEU A 503 -49.40 40.98 -46.20
CA LEU A 503 -48.06 41.36 -45.72
C LEU A 503 -47.19 41.75 -46.91
N GLU A 504 -46.81 43.03 -46.97
CA GLU A 504 -45.90 43.52 -48.04
C GLU A 504 -44.44 43.23 -47.59
N GLY A 505 -43.68 42.52 -48.46
CA GLY A 505 -42.21 42.47 -48.39
C GLY A 505 -41.59 41.78 -47.20
N VAL A 506 -42.20 40.76 -46.63
CA VAL A 506 -41.62 39.98 -45.52
C VAL A 506 -40.55 39.03 -46.05
N ASP A 507 -39.30 39.42 -45.90
CA ASP A 507 -38.17 38.51 -46.01
C ASP A 507 -37.96 37.78 -44.65
N GLY A 508 -37.32 36.62 -44.67
CA GLY A 508 -37.19 35.75 -43.50
C GLY A 508 -36.58 36.38 -42.22
N SER A 509 -36.13 37.63 -42.26
CA SER A 509 -35.56 38.37 -41.14
C SER A 509 -36.60 39.17 -40.31
N GLY A 510 -37.86 39.27 -40.80
CA GLY A 510 -38.95 40.04 -40.19
C GLY A 510 -40.16 39.20 -39.67
N LEU A 511 -40.04 37.89 -39.54
CA LEU A 511 -41.14 36.97 -39.21
C LEU A 511 -41.88 37.31 -37.90
N GLU A 512 -41.17 37.65 -36.85
CA GLU A 512 -41.80 38.02 -35.56
C GLU A 512 -42.61 39.33 -35.68
N SER A 513 -42.08 40.30 -36.39
CA SER A 513 -42.76 41.56 -36.69
C SER A 513 -44.00 41.34 -37.59
N ALA A 514 -43.89 40.45 -38.59
CA ALA A 514 -45.00 40.07 -39.45
C ALA A 514 -46.12 39.36 -38.66
N GLY A 515 -45.76 38.45 -37.75
CA GLY A 515 -46.73 37.78 -36.89
C GLY A 515 -47.48 38.73 -35.97
N LEU A 516 -46.79 39.67 -35.35
CA LEU A 516 -47.44 40.71 -34.55
C LEU A 516 -48.34 41.62 -35.40
N SER A 517 -47.95 41.93 -36.63
CA SER A 517 -48.76 42.70 -37.56
C SER A 517 -50.05 41.98 -37.94
N LEU A 518 -49.99 40.67 -38.27
CA LEU A 518 -51.18 39.87 -38.55
C LEU A 518 -52.16 39.78 -37.38
N LEU A 519 -51.64 39.55 -36.17
CA LEU A 519 -52.49 39.53 -34.99
C LEU A 519 -53.19 40.89 -34.79
N LYS A 520 -52.44 41.98 -34.93
CA LYS A 520 -53.03 43.33 -34.85
C LYS A 520 -54.05 43.59 -35.94
N GLN A 521 -53.80 43.24 -37.19
CA GLN A 521 -54.75 43.38 -38.30
C GLN A 521 -56.04 42.57 -38.09
N ALA A 522 -55.94 41.34 -37.56
CA ALA A 522 -57.10 40.54 -37.21
C ALA A 522 -57.92 41.17 -36.07
N ASP A 523 -57.26 41.76 -35.07
CA ASP A 523 -57.91 42.49 -33.95
C ASP A 523 -58.59 43.79 -34.42
N ASP A 524 -57.90 44.57 -35.27
CA ASP A 524 -58.50 45.78 -35.89
C ASP A 524 -59.74 45.43 -36.71
N ALA A 525 -59.73 44.35 -37.50
CA ALA A 525 -60.86 43.83 -38.25
C ALA A 525 -62.01 43.35 -37.31
N LEU A 526 -61.67 42.68 -36.20
CA LEU A 526 -62.63 42.26 -35.17
C LEU A 526 -63.31 43.47 -34.53
N TYR A 527 -62.50 44.50 -34.16
CA TYR A 527 -63.05 45.75 -33.63
C TYR A 527 -64.05 46.39 -34.66
N LEU A 528 -63.71 46.39 -35.97
CA LEU A 528 -64.60 46.89 -37.02
C LEU A 528 -65.87 46.07 -37.06
N ALA A 529 -65.80 44.73 -36.98
CA ALA A 529 -66.99 43.87 -36.94
C ALA A 529 -67.90 44.18 -35.77
N LYS A 530 -67.34 44.40 -34.60
CA LYS A 530 -68.06 44.80 -33.35
C LYS A 530 -68.75 46.20 -33.54
N SER A 531 -68.02 47.18 -34.10
CA SER A 531 -68.53 48.56 -34.29
C SER A 531 -69.62 48.67 -35.32
N LYS A 532 -69.59 47.84 -36.37
CA LYS A 532 -70.64 47.82 -37.44
C LYS A 532 -71.91 47.07 -37.07
N GLY A 533 -72.04 46.64 -35.79
CA GLY A 533 -73.31 46.05 -35.33
C GLY A 533 -73.20 44.58 -34.94
N LYS A 534 -71.98 44.02 -34.79
CA LYS A 534 -71.73 42.65 -34.37
C LYS A 534 -72.28 41.56 -35.33
N ASN A 535 -72.16 40.29 -34.95
CA ASN A 535 -72.58 39.13 -35.69
C ASN A 535 -72.21 39.19 -37.21
N ARG A 536 -70.94 39.47 -37.51
CA ARG A 536 -70.44 39.60 -38.88
C ARG A 536 -68.94 39.27 -38.96
N VAL A 537 -68.54 39.06 -40.18
CA VAL A 537 -67.16 38.87 -40.57
C VAL A 537 -66.66 40.14 -41.26
N GLU A 538 -65.59 40.71 -40.78
CA GLU A 538 -64.86 41.80 -41.42
C GLU A 538 -63.47 41.38 -41.75
N ALA A 539 -62.98 41.69 -42.94
CA ALA A 539 -61.61 41.46 -43.34
C ALA A 539 -60.84 42.77 -43.18
N TYR A 540 -59.57 42.64 -42.72
CA TYR A 540 -58.63 43.78 -42.70
C TYR A 540 -58.45 44.29 -44.12
N GLN A 541 -58.60 45.57 -44.38
CA GLN A 541 -58.36 46.21 -45.68
C GLN A 541 -57.13 47.12 -45.51
N LEU A 542 -56.10 46.91 -46.35
CA LEU A 542 -55.01 47.86 -46.47
C LEU A 542 -55.63 49.19 -46.91
N SER A 543 -55.51 50.22 -46.06
CA SER A 543 -55.98 51.57 -46.36
C SER A 543 -55.04 52.33 -47.29
#